data_f9cb04525adddada307f7f6dbc650b0e
#
_entry.id   f9cb04525adddada307f7f6dbc650b0e
#
_cell.length_a   1.000
_cell.length_b   1.000
_cell.length_c   1.000
_cell.angle_alpha   90.00
_cell.angle_beta   90.00
_cell.angle_gamma   90.00
#
_symmetry.space_group_name_H-M   'P 1'
#
loop_
_entity.id
_entity.type
_entity.pdbx_description
1 polymer ?
#
loop_
_entity_poly.entity_id
_entity_poly.type
_entity_poly.pdbx_seq_one_letter_code
_entity_poly.pdbx_strand_id
1 'polypeptide(L)'
;MKKQSAEQIGVCSWSLQATGPEDLAEKVNALGLKKVQMGLTPHRGDVGVWDNVQEILAASGISIVSGMYSTVGEDYTTPATIQVTGGVVPDQHWEENQELAKVTAALAE
;
A
#
# COMPACT_ATOMS: atom_id res chain seq x y z
N MET A 1 -4.99 -29.98 13.53
CA MET A 1 -4.98 -28.84 12.61
C MET A 1 -3.75 -27.97 12.85
N LYS A 2 -2.98 -27.74 11.83
CA LYS A 2 -1.79 -26.92 11.94
C LYS A 2 -2.16 -25.46 12.15
N LYS A 3 -1.66 -24.85 13.19
CA LYS A 3 -1.85 -23.43 13.43
C LYS A 3 -1.06 -22.63 12.39
N GLN A 4 -1.71 -21.67 11.74
CA GLN A 4 -1.02 -20.79 10.79
C GLN A 4 0.00 -19.95 11.53
N SER A 5 1.24 -19.94 11.06
CA SER A 5 2.27 -19.09 11.62
C SER A 5 2.02 -17.63 11.27
N ALA A 6 2.24 -16.70 12.22
CA ALA A 6 2.19 -15.28 11.97
C ALA A 6 3.16 -14.85 10.86
N GLU A 7 4.21 -15.62 10.61
CA GLU A 7 5.18 -15.37 9.55
C GLU A 7 4.60 -15.58 8.14
N GLN A 8 3.50 -16.32 8.04
CA GLN A 8 2.84 -16.60 6.77
C GLN A 8 1.73 -15.60 6.44
N ILE A 9 1.46 -14.67 7.35
CA ILE A 9 0.34 -13.71 7.21
C ILE A 9 0.90 -12.30 7.23
N GLY A 10 0.42 -11.50 6.30
CA GLY A 10 0.70 -10.06 6.24
C GLY A 10 -0.58 -9.26 6.28
N VAL A 11 -0.46 -7.95 6.39
CA VAL A 11 -1.58 -7.02 6.42
C VAL A 11 -1.34 -5.90 5.42
N CYS A 12 -2.42 -5.40 4.83
CA CYS A 12 -2.38 -4.24 3.94
C CYS A 12 -2.30 -2.96 4.75
N SER A 13 -1.34 -2.10 4.45
CA SER A 13 -1.14 -0.86 5.22
C SER A 13 -2.39 0.03 5.23
N TRP A 14 -3.12 0.10 4.12
CA TRP A 14 -4.31 0.94 4.02
C TRP A 14 -5.48 0.45 4.87
N SER A 15 -5.52 -0.83 5.20
CA SER A 15 -6.56 -1.38 6.08
C SER A 15 -6.44 -0.86 7.52
N LEU A 16 -5.25 -0.43 7.92
CA LEU A 16 -4.98 0.05 9.27
C LEU A 16 -5.15 1.56 9.42
N GLN A 17 -5.33 2.28 8.32
CA GLN A 17 -5.52 3.73 8.31
C GLN A 17 -4.45 4.47 9.11
N ALA A 18 -3.20 4.07 8.94
CA ALA A 18 -2.07 4.63 9.67
C ALA A 18 -1.79 6.07 9.24
N THR A 19 -1.43 6.91 10.20
CA THR A 19 -1.12 8.33 9.96
C THR A 19 0.34 8.56 9.57
N GLY A 20 1.18 7.58 9.75
CA GLY A 20 2.60 7.63 9.42
C GLY A 20 3.29 6.31 9.69
N PRO A 21 4.61 6.23 9.41
CA PRO A 21 5.35 4.97 9.58
C PRO A 21 5.34 4.42 10.99
N GLU A 22 5.50 5.28 11.98
CA GLU A 22 5.52 4.87 13.39
C GLU A 22 4.17 4.30 13.82
N ASP A 23 3.08 4.97 13.43
CA ASP A 23 1.72 4.51 13.70
C ASP A 23 1.46 3.17 13.01
N LEU A 24 1.92 3.03 11.78
CA LEU A 24 1.80 1.76 11.05
C LEU A 24 2.53 0.63 11.77
N ALA A 25 3.78 0.88 12.19
CA ALA A 25 4.58 -0.11 12.92
C ALA A 25 3.87 -0.57 14.20
N GLU A 26 3.34 0.38 14.96
CA GLU A 26 2.60 0.10 16.19
C GLU A 26 1.38 -0.78 15.92
N LYS A 27 0.59 -0.43 14.91
CA LYS A 27 -0.62 -1.19 14.56
C LYS A 27 -0.31 -2.60 14.07
N VAL A 28 0.72 -2.77 13.24
CA VAL A 28 1.15 -4.08 12.77
C VAL A 28 1.63 -4.95 13.92
N ASN A 29 2.44 -4.38 14.82
CA ASN A 29 2.92 -5.10 16.00
C ASN A 29 1.78 -5.48 16.95
N ALA A 30 0.77 -4.63 17.09
CA ALA A 30 -0.42 -4.92 17.91
C ALA A 30 -1.18 -6.15 17.40
N LEU A 31 -1.12 -6.40 16.08
CA LEU A 31 -1.74 -7.59 15.48
C LEU A 31 -0.86 -8.84 15.59
N GLY A 32 0.37 -8.70 16.07
CA GLY A 32 1.31 -9.81 16.14
C GLY A 32 1.88 -10.22 14.77
N LEU A 33 1.79 -9.34 13.78
CA LEU A 33 2.25 -9.62 12.41
C LEU A 33 3.60 -8.97 12.14
N LYS A 34 4.29 -9.46 11.11
CA LYS A 34 5.64 -9.00 10.74
C LYS A 34 5.77 -8.67 9.27
N LYS A 35 4.69 -8.74 8.49
CA LYS A 35 4.71 -8.50 7.04
C LYS A 35 3.60 -7.54 6.64
N VAL A 36 3.93 -6.65 5.71
CA VAL A 36 3.03 -5.61 5.23
C VAL A 36 3.06 -5.56 3.71
N GLN A 37 1.89 -5.46 3.10
CA GLN A 37 1.77 -4.96 1.74
C GLN A 37 1.57 -3.44 1.83
N MET A 38 2.50 -2.68 1.27
CA MET A 38 2.52 -1.23 1.45
C MET A 38 1.72 -0.51 0.37
N GLY A 39 0.79 0.34 0.80
CA GLY A 39 0.13 1.27 -0.11
C GLY A 39 1.10 2.40 -0.48
N LEU A 40 1.43 2.52 -1.75
CA LEU A 40 2.42 3.49 -2.23
C LEU A 40 1.81 4.81 -2.68
N THR A 41 0.49 4.88 -2.77
CA THR A 41 -0.21 6.12 -3.12
C THR A 41 -0.01 7.22 -2.06
N PRO A 42 -0.18 6.95 -0.75
CA PRO A 42 0.15 7.93 0.28
C PRO A 42 1.62 8.35 0.24
N HIS A 43 2.53 7.40 0.00
CA HIS A 43 3.96 7.69 -0.08
C HIS A 43 4.25 8.74 -1.17
N ARG A 44 3.60 8.63 -2.32
CA ARG A 44 3.77 9.62 -3.40
C ARG A 44 3.20 10.98 -3.04
N GLY A 45 2.08 11.01 -2.30
CA GLY A 45 1.43 12.26 -1.91
C GLY A 45 2.05 12.94 -0.71
N ASP A 46 2.50 12.15 0.26
CA ASP A 46 3.02 12.62 1.54
C ASP A 46 4.46 12.17 1.75
N VAL A 47 5.35 12.52 0.83
CA VAL A 47 6.75 12.08 0.85
C VAL A 47 7.43 12.37 2.18
N GLY A 48 7.20 13.56 2.76
CA GLY A 48 7.81 13.93 4.03
C GLY A 48 7.37 13.07 5.21
N VAL A 49 6.14 12.56 5.18
CA VAL A 49 5.60 11.70 6.25
C VAL A 49 6.10 10.26 6.11
N TRP A 50 6.13 9.75 4.87
CA TRP A 50 6.41 8.34 4.60
C TRP A 50 7.84 8.06 4.12
N ASP A 51 8.69 9.07 4.11
CA ASP A 51 10.04 8.99 3.55
C ASP A 51 10.89 7.91 4.21
N ASN A 52 10.74 7.72 5.52
CA ASN A 52 11.51 6.77 6.31
C ASN A 52 10.76 5.46 6.62
N VAL A 53 9.68 5.17 5.89
CA VAL A 53 8.82 4.02 6.22
C VAL A 53 9.59 2.70 6.25
N GLN A 54 10.46 2.48 5.30
CA GLN A 54 11.23 1.25 5.20
C GLN A 54 12.14 1.05 6.42
N GLU A 55 12.85 2.09 6.81
CA GLU A 55 13.76 2.06 7.97
C GLU A 55 13.00 1.86 9.28
N ILE A 56 11.90 2.56 9.45
CA ILE A 56 11.09 2.50 10.67
C ILE A 56 10.45 1.13 10.83
N LEU A 57 9.91 0.57 9.76
CA LEU A 57 9.33 -0.77 9.81
C LEU A 57 10.40 -1.83 10.06
N ALA A 58 11.56 -1.72 9.42
CA ALA A 58 12.66 -2.63 9.62
C ALA A 58 13.15 -2.62 11.07
N ALA A 59 13.24 -1.44 11.68
CA ALA A 59 13.61 -1.29 13.09
C ALA A 59 12.62 -1.97 14.04
N SER A 60 11.36 -2.09 13.62
CA SER A 60 10.30 -2.79 14.37
C SER A 60 10.18 -4.27 14.01
N GLY A 61 11.07 -4.80 13.19
CA GLY A 61 11.06 -6.20 12.76
C GLY A 61 10.00 -6.50 11.72
N ILE A 62 9.52 -5.50 10.99
CA ILE A 62 8.46 -5.63 9.99
C ILE A 62 9.06 -5.55 8.60
N SER A 63 8.69 -6.48 7.72
CA SER A 63 9.14 -6.51 6.33
C SER A 63 8.04 -6.03 5.38
N ILE A 64 8.41 -5.21 4.41
CA ILE A 64 7.53 -4.84 3.30
C ILE A 64 7.70 -5.91 2.22
N VAL A 65 6.65 -6.69 1.97
CA VAL A 65 6.72 -7.83 1.06
C VAL A 65 6.18 -7.53 -0.34
N SER A 66 5.37 -6.49 -0.47
CA SER A 66 4.84 -6.04 -1.75
C SER A 66 4.30 -4.63 -1.63
N GLY A 67 4.05 -4.00 -2.77
CA GLY A 67 3.46 -2.67 -2.83
C GLY A 67 2.20 -2.65 -3.67
N MET A 68 1.38 -1.63 -3.48
CA MET A 68 0.17 -1.41 -4.26
C MET A 68 -0.06 0.08 -4.45
N TYR A 69 -0.59 0.46 -5.59
CA TYR A 69 -0.99 1.84 -5.83
C TYR A 69 -2.40 1.88 -6.44
N SER A 70 -3.07 3.01 -6.28
CA SER A 70 -4.38 3.24 -6.88
C SER A 70 -4.21 3.96 -8.21
N THR A 71 -5.01 3.59 -9.19
CA THR A 71 -5.06 4.27 -10.48
C THR A 71 -5.93 5.53 -10.39
N VAL A 72 -5.78 6.41 -11.37
CA VAL A 72 -6.49 7.70 -11.38
C VAL A 72 -7.98 7.49 -11.59
N GLY A 73 -8.78 8.19 -10.79
CA GLY A 73 -10.22 8.27 -10.99
C GLY A 73 -11.01 7.05 -10.53
N GLU A 74 -10.40 6.12 -9.80
CA GLU A 74 -11.12 4.95 -9.29
C GLU A 74 -12.28 5.36 -8.39
N ASP A 75 -13.46 4.77 -8.66
CA ASP A 75 -14.67 5.02 -7.89
C ASP A 75 -15.34 3.69 -7.57
N TYR A 76 -15.31 3.33 -6.30
CA TYR A 76 -15.85 2.07 -5.79
C TYR A 76 -17.27 2.21 -5.22
N THR A 77 -17.96 3.29 -5.53
CA THR A 77 -19.29 3.57 -4.97
C THR A 77 -20.32 2.52 -5.37
N THR A 78 -20.31 2.13 -6.65
CA THR A 78 -21.23 1.10 -7.18
C THR A 78 -20.48 0.17 -8.12
N PRO A 79 -21.03 -1.04 -8.39
CA PRO A 79 -20.45 -1.93 -9.41
C PRO A 79 -20.31 -1.27 -10.78
N ALA A 80 -21.25 -0.42 -11.15
CA ALA A 80 -21.22 0.29 -12.44
C ALA A 80 -20.06 1.28 -12.50
N THR A 81 -19.80 2.03 -11.42
CA THR A 81 -18.68 2.98 -11.38
C THR A 81 -17.34 2.24 -11.34
N ILE A 82 -17.26 1.12 -10.63
CA ILE A 82 -16.04 0.29 -10.63
C ILE A 82 -15.70 -0.16 -12.05
N GLN A 83 -16.71 -0.61 -12.79
CA GLN A 83 -16.51 -1.13 -14.14
C GLN A 83 -15.93 -0.08 -15.09
N VAL A 84 -16.33 1.18 -14.98
CA VAL A 84 -15.89 2.23 -15.89
C VAL A 84 -14.67 3.02 -15.41
N THR A 85 -14.31 2.90 -14.14
CA THR A 85 -13.19 3.68 -13.56
C THR A 85 -12.02 2.84 -13.09
N GLY A 86 -12.21 1.53 -12.90
CA GLY A 86 -11.19 0.69 -12.26
C GLY A 86 -9.99 0.41 -13.14
N GLY A 87 -8.82 0.39 -12.54
CA GLY A 87 -7.58 -0.05 -13.19
C GLY A 87 -7.05 0.91 -14.24
N VAL A 88 -6.27 0.39 -15.17
CA VAL A 88 -5.59 1.17 -16.22
C VAL A 88 -6.37 1.19 -17.54
N VAL A 89 -7.50 0.50 -17.61
CA VAL A 89 -8.29 0.36 -18.84
C VAL A 89 -8.92 1.67 -19.33
N PRO A 90 -9.40 2.59 -18.46
CA PRO A 90 -10.00 3.84 -18.96
C PRO A 90 -9.00 4.67 -19.77
N ASP A 91 -9.29 4.88 -21.04
CA ASP A 91 -8.40 5.59 -21.98
C ASP A 91 -8.05 7.00 -21.53
N GLN A 92 -9.00 7.69 -20.91
CA GLN A 92 -8.83 9.10 -20.50
C GLN A 92 -7.72 9.28 -19.46
N HIS A 93 -7.35 8.22 -18.74
CA HIS A 93 -6.32 8.26 -17.71
C HIS A 93 -5.11 7.38 -18.05
N TRP A 94 -5.05 6.85 -19.26
CA TRP A 94 -4.01 5.88 -19.63
C TRP A 94 -2.60 6.43 -19.47
N GLU A 95 -2.33 7.59 -20.01
CA GLU A 95 -0.99 8.20 -19.96
C GLU A 95 -0.58 8.51 -18.52
N GLU A 96 -1.50 9.07 -17.75
CA GLU A 96 -1.26 9.42 -16.35
C GLU A 96 -1.02 8.16 -15.52
N ASN A 97 -1.83 7.13 -15.69
CA ASN A 97 -1.66 5.86 -14.97
C ASN A 97 -0.35 5.17 -15.36
N GLN A 98 0.05 5.26 -16.62
CA GLN A 98 1.31 4.70 -17.07
C GLN A 98 2.49 5.38 -16.39
N GLU A 99 2.46 6.70 -16.26
CA GLU A 99 3.49 7.46 -15.55
C GLU A 99 3.50 7.15 -14.06
N LEU A 100 2.32 7.03 -13.45
CA LEU A 100 2.19 6.64 -12.04
C LEU A 100 2.75 5.25 -11.78
N ALA A 101 2.56 4.32 -12.71
CA ALA A 101 3.12 2.97 -12.59
C ALA A 101 4.65 3.01 -12.56
N LYS A 102 5.26 3.84 -13.39
CA LYS A 102 6.73 4.00 -13.41
C LYS A 102 7.25 4.59 -12.11
N VAL A 103 6.62 5.65 -11.62
CA VAL A 103 6.99 6.29 -10.35
C VAL A 103 6.83 5.33 -9.20
N THR A 104 5.74 4.58 -9.17
CA THR A 104 5.47 3.60 -8.11
C THR A 104 6.49 2.47 -8.13
N ALA A 105 6.86 1.98 -9.31
CA ALA A 105 7.88 0.94 -9.43
C ALA A 105 9.23 1.42 -8.89
N ALA A 106 9.58 2.67 -9.14
CA ALA A 106 10.81 3.27 -8.60
C ALA A 106 10.78 3.37 -7.07
N LEU A 107 9.62 3.71 -6.50
CA LEU A 107 9.46 3.74 -5.04
C LEU A 107 9.56 2.36 -4.42
N ALA A 108 9.17 1.32 -5.14
CA ALA A 108 9.17 -0.05 -4.64
C ALA A 108 10.57 -0.69 -4.62
N GLU A 109 11.54 -0.09 -5.30
CA GLU A 109 12.93 -0.56 -5.26
C GLU A 109 13.56 -0.32 -3.88
#